data_fc054df5b440a8ab1c45660895d8d3a2
#
_entry.id   fc054df5b440a8ab1c45660895d8d3a2
#
_cell.length_a   1.000
_cell.length_b   1.000
_cell.length_c   1.000
_cell.angle_alpha   90.00
_cell.angle_beta   90.00
_cell.angle_gamma   90.00
#
_symmetry.space_group_name_H-M   'P 1'
#
loop_
_entity.id
_entity.type
_entity.pdbx_description
1 polymer ?
#
loop_
_entity_poly.entity_id
_entity_poly.type
_entity_poly.pdbx_seq_one_letter_code
_entity_poly.pdbx_strand_id
1 'polypeptide(L)'
;MIPLMRNTFFNEKEVKQKLSEYILDSNILSMNQKCFEFEKKFADYQNTNFATLFNSGGSANLALLQSLKNLGKLKDGDKIGFSALTWSTNVMPIIQMGFEPVPIDIDYNTLNVMSYNLHERLKELDLDGLFLTNVLGFLGDLDIILQICDEKNILLIEDNCESLGAELPSGKSGNFGLGSSFSFYVAHHMSTIEGGMLCSMDEELTEMLRIVRANGWDRNLSLDQQKKWRTKYKNDDFFSKYSFYDLGFNVRPTNITGFLGLEQLNYIHEIINLKTENFKLLNNEIKNNPDLHELKYDHMSKISPFSIPIVCKSVQLRNKYVEIFTKNKVEIRPMIAGNMQNQPFYNKYVSSSYDLPNTDLVSDQGFYFGNFPELTKNDLEILANCLKK
;
A
#
# COMPACT_ATOMS: atom_id res chain seq x y z
N MET A 1 -6.37 -4.23 27.41
CA MET A 1 -6.67 -4.60 26.01
C MET A 1 -5.49 -4.17 25.14
N ILE A 2 -4.97 -5.07 24.34
CA ILE A 2 -3.92 -4.76 23.35
C ILE A 2 -4.64 -4.46 22.03
N PRO A 3 -4.70 -3.18 21.58
CA PRO A 3 -5.38 -2.78 20.36
C PRO A 3 -4.54 -3.12 19.12
N LEU A 4 -5.10 -2.94 17.93
CA LEU A 4 -4.33 -3.00 16.67
C LEU A 4 -3.28 -1.90 16.61
N MET A 5 -3.59 -0.74 17.20
CA MET A 5 -2.71 0.41 17.30
C MET A 5 -3.07 1.24 18.54
N ARG A 6 -2.07 1.83 19.18
CA ARG A 6 -2.26 2.59 20.42
C ARG A 6 -2.30 4.10 20.19
N ASN A 7 -1.39 4.61 19.41
CA ASN A 7 -1.21 6.04 19.15
C ASN A 7 -1.43 6.38 17.68
N THR A 8 -1.87 7.63 17.43
CA THR A 8 -2.00 8.15 16.07
C THR A 8 -0.64 8.44 15.44
N PHE A 9 0.33 8.86 16.25
CA PHE A 9 1.67 9.26 15.82
C PHE A 9 2.73 8.58 16.69
N PHE A 10 3.87 8.31 16.12
CA PHE A 10 5.06 8.08 16.93
C PHE A 10 5.47 9.39 17.60
N ASN A 11 5.86 9.36 18.89
CA ASN A 11 6.08 10.56 19.71
C ASN A 11 4.86 11.50 19.77
N GLU A 12 3.68 10.92 19.97
CA GLU A 12 2.36 11.56 19.79
C GLU A 12 2.22 12.91 20.50
N LYS A 13 2.71 13.04 21.74
CA LYS A 13 2.59 14.29 22.50
C LYS A 13 3.35 15.44 21.84
N GLU A 14 4.58 15.19 21.40
CA GLU A 14 5.43 16.19 20.74
C GLU A 14 4.84 16.58 19.37
N VAL A 15 4.42 15.59 18.59
CA VAL A 15 3.82 15.81 17.27
C VAL A 15 2.53 16.64 17.37
N LYS A 16 1.67 16.32 18.35
CA LYS A 16 0.43 17.09 18.59
C LYS A 16 0.70 18.52 19.01
N GLN A 17 1.73 18.76 19.83
CA GLN A 17 2.14 20.11 20.20
C GLN A 17 2.62 20.90 18.98
N LYS A 18 3.56 20.36 18.21
CA LYS A 18 4.07 20.98 16.98
C LYS A 18 2.96 21.24 15.96
N LEU A 19 1.99 20.30 15.83
CA LEU A 19 0.84 20.49 14.96
C LEU A 19 -0.03 21.66 15.42
N SER A 20 -0.28 21.80 16.72
CA SER A 20 -1.05 22.90 17.28
C SER A 20 -0.39 24.25 16.97
N GLU A 21 0.91 24.36 17.21
CA GLU A 21 1.70 25.55 16.90
C GLU A 21 1.64 25.85 15.38
N TYR A 22 1.87 24.84 14.54
CA TYR A 22 1.79 24.98 13.10
C TYR A 22 0.44 25.48 12.60
N ILE A 23 -0.69 24.98 13.17
CA ILE A 23 -2.03 25.43 12.79
C ILE A 23 -2.26 26.90 13.16
N LEU A 24 -1.78 27.33 14.33
CA LEU A 24 -1.93 28.72 14.80
C LEU A 24 -1.11 29.71 13.96
N ASP A 25 0.09 29.29 13.52
CA ASP A 25 1.01 30.16 12.79
C ASP A 25 0.77 30.16 11.26
N SER A 26 0.04 29.17 10.74
CA SER A 26 -0.13 28.99 9.30
C SER A 26 -1.26 29.82 8.72
N ASN A 27 -0.98 30.58 7.66
CA ASN A 27 -2.01 31.29 6.89
C ASN A 27 -2.75 30.39 5.90
N ILE A 28 -2.15 29.26 5.45
CA ILE A 28 -2.70 28.37 4.41
C ILE A 28 -2.63 26.92 4.90
N LEU A 29 -3.79 26.33 5.15
CA LEU A 29 -3.92 24.92 5.56
C LEU A 29 -4.34 23.99 4.41
N SER A 30 -4.84 24.55 3.28
CA SER A 30 -5.06 23.78 2.06
C SER A 30 -3.72 23.38 1.44
N MET A 31 -3.72 22.45 0.49
CA MET A 31 -2.51 21.95 -0.19
C MET A 31 -1.57 23.09 -0.63
N ASN A 32 -0.36 23.10 -0.08
CA ASN A 32 0.67 24.12 -0.36
C ASN A 32 2.08 23.54 -0.06
N GLN A 33 3.00 24.42 0.33
CA GLN A 33 4.44 24.21 0.46
C GLN A 33 4.82 22.95 1.27
N LYS A 34 4.15 22.68 2.41
CA LYS A 34 4.45 21.49 3.22
C LYS A 34 4.18 20.17 2.49
N CYS A 35 3.20 20.16 1.59
CA CYS A 35 2.97 19.01 0.74
C CYS A 35 4.15 18.78 -0.23
N PHE A 36 4.64 19.82 -0.89
CA PHE A 36 5.76 19.71 -1.84
C PHE A 36 7.08 19.38 -1.14
N GLU A 37 7.32 19.93 0.05
CA GLU A 37 8.48 19.58 0.88
C GLU A 37 8.43 18.08 1.29
N PHE A 38 7.25 17.58 1.65
CA PHE A 38 7.08 16.17 1.99
C PHE A 38 7.22 15.26 0.77
N GLU A 39 6.62 15.62 -0.38
CA GLU A 39 6.81 14.91 -1.65
C GLU A 39 8.30 14.74 -1.95
N LYS A 40 9.07 15.82 -1.88
CA LYS A 40 10.52 15.78 -2.14
C LYS A 40 11.27 14.87 -1.17
N LYS A 41 11.07 15.05 0.15
CA LYS A 41 11.76 14.24 1.16
C LYS A 41 11.36 12.76 1.10
N PHE A 42 10.12 12.47 0.74
CA PHE A 42 9.68 11.09 0.60
C PHE A 42 10.25 10.43 -0.67
N ALA A 43 10.37 11.16 -1.78
CA ALA A 43 11.08 10.71 -2.97
C ALA A 43 12.55 10.39 -2.66
N ASP A 44 13.25 11.27 -1.92
CA ASP A 44 14.62 11.04 -1.46
C ASP A 44 14.72 9.79 -0.56
N TYR A 45 13.79 9.62 0.39
CA TYR A 45 13.71 8.43 1.25
C TYR A 45 13.49 7.15 0.44
N GLN A 46 12.59 7.20 -0.54
CA GLN A 46 12.22 6.04 -1.36
C GLN A 46 13.24 5.73 -2.47
N ASN A 47 14.20 6.62 -2.72
CA ASN A 47 15.16 6.56 -3.84
C ASN A 47 14.46 6.59 -5.20
N THR A 48 13.45 7.45 -5.35
CA THR A 48 12.73 7.70 -6.60
C THR A 48 12.94 9.15 -7.06
N ASN A 49 12.70 9.42 -8.35
CA ASN A 49 12.81 10.79 -8.85
C ASN A 49 11.66 11.68 -8.38
N PHE A 50 10.47 11.09 -8.23
CA PHE A 50 9.23 11.83 -7.99
C PHE A 50 8.35 11.15 -6.96
N ALA A 51 7.66 11.98 -6.18
CA ALA A 51 6.55 11.57 -5.33
C ALA A 51 5.39 12.56 -5.48
N THR A 52 4.16 12.07 -5.35
CA THR A 52 2.94 12.87 -5.44
C THR A 52 2.02 12.49 -4.28
N LEU A 53 1.72 13.47 -3.41
CA LEU A 53 0.93 13.28 -2.19
C LEU A 53 -0.58 13.36 -2.50
N PHE A 54 -1.35 12.46 -1.90
CA PHE A 54 -2.81 12.34 -1.99
C PHE A 54 -3.45 12.37 -0.60
N ASN A 55 -4.78 12.51 -0.56
CA ASN A 55 -5.54 12.49 0.69
C ASN A 55 -5.71 11.08 1.30
N SER A 56 -5.37 10.00 0.56
CA SER A 56 -5.33 8.62 1.08
C SER A 56 -4.55 7.70 0.13
N GLY A 57 -4.11 6.52 0.62
CA GLY A 57 -3.53 5.46 -0.23
C GLY A 57 -4.52 4.95 -1.28
N GLY A 58 -5.80 4.81 -0.92
CA GLY A 58 -6.84 4.42 -1.87
C GLY A 58 -7.02 5.43 -3.00
N SER A 59 -6.91 6.74 -2.69
CA SER A 59 -6.94 7.79 -3.72
C SER A 59 -5.69 7.78 -4.60
N ALA A 60 -4.53 7.40 -4.06
CA ALA A 60 -3.31 7.21 -4.85
C ALA A 60 -3.49 6.06 -5.85
N ASN A 61 -4.05 4.92 -5.43
CA ASN A 61 -4.37 3.78 -6.29
C ASN A 61 -5.33 4.15 -7.42
N LEU A 62 -6.43 4.86 -7.08
CA LEU A 62 -7.41 5.33 -8.05
C LEU A 62 -6.78 6.30 -9.07
N ALA A 63 -5.98 7.26 -8.59
CA ALA A 63 -5.31 8.25 -9.43
C ALA A 63 -4.25 7.60 -10.34
N LEU A 64 -3.55 6.56 -9.88
CA LEU A 64 -2.58 5.81 -10.66
C LEU A 64 -3.25 5.19 -11.90
N LEU A 65 -4.31 4.40 -11.69
CA LEU A 65 -5.02 3.75 -12.79
C LEU A 65 -5.67 4.76 -13.75
N GLN A 66 -6.26 5.85 -13.22
CA GLN A 66 -6.77 6.94 -14.07
C GLN A 66 -5.66 7.59 -14.89
N SER A 67 -4.49 7.82 -14.29
CA SER A 67 -3.35 8.43 -15.00
C SER A 67 -2.81 7.54 -16.11
N LEU A 68 -2.72 6.22 -15.87
CA LEU A 68 -2.31 5.26 -16.89
C LEU A 68 -3.29 5.20 -18.06
N LYS A 69 -4.60 5.31 -17.76
CA LYS A 69 -5.65 5.39 -18.78
C LYS A 69 -5.57 6.69 -19.59
N ASN A 70 -5.40 7.84 -18.94
CA ASN A 70 -5.26 9.15 -19.60
C ASN A 70 -4.02 9.21 -20.52
N LEU A 71 -2.94 8.54 -20.13
CA LEU A 71 -1.71 8.43 -20.93
C LEU A 71 -1.81 7.38 -22.05
N GLY A 72 -2.90 6.63 -22.13
CA GLY A 72 -3.07 5.55 -23.11
C GLY A 72 -2.16 4.35 -22.88
N LYS A 73 -1.55 4.24 -21.69
CA LYS A 73 -0.73 3.08 -21.29
C LYS A 73 -1.62 1.86 -20.97
N LEU A 74 -2.85 2.10 -20.55
CA LEU A 74 -3.93 1.12 -20.35
C LEU A 74 -5.22 1.66 -20.98
N LYS A 75 -6.11 0.76 -21.42
CA LYS A 75 -7.39 1.10 -22.08
C LYS A 75 -8.53 0.23 -21.56
N ASP A 76 -9.77 0.62 -21.84
CA ASP A 76 -10.97 -0.13 -21.46
C ASP A 76 -10.89 -1.58 -21.93
N GLY A 77 -11.20 -2.50 -21.02
CA GLY A 77 -11.15 -3.94 -21.25
C GLY A 77 -9.80 -4.59 -21.07
N ASP A 78 -8.72 -3.83 -20.81
CA ASP A 78 -7.43 -4.40 -20.50
C ASP A 78 -7.51 -5.26 -19.24
N LYS A 79 -6.81 -6.40 -19.23
CA LYS A 79 -6.77 -7.36 -18.14
C LYS A 79 -5.69 -6.97 -17.14
N ILE A 80 -6.11 -6.62 -15.94
CA ILE A 80 -5.20 -6.23 -14.87
C ILE A 80 -5.13 -7.34 -13.82
N GLY A 81 -3.97 -8.02 -13.79
CA GLY A 81 -3.64 -8.96 -12.71
C GLY A 81 -3.55 -8.23 -11.37
N PHE A 82 -4.03 -8.85 -10.30
CA PHE A 82 -3.91 -8.31 -8.94
C PHE A 82 -3.69 -9.43 -7.91
N SER A 83 -3.00 -9.15 -6.81
CA SER A 83 -2.85 -10.10 -5.70
C SER A 83 -4.22 -10.46 -5.13
N ALA A 84 -4.61 -11.74 -5.15
CA ALA A 84 -5.93 -12.16 -4.68
C ALA A 84 -6.15 -11.87 -3.17
N LEU A 85 -5.06 -11.93 -2.38
CA LEU A 85 -5.01 -11.45 -1.01
C LEU A 85 -4.58 -9.98 -1.04
N THR A 86 -5.52 -9.06 -0.85
CA THR A 86 -5.27 -7.63 -0.91
C THR A 86 -6.38 -6.83 -0.24
N TRP A 87 -6.28 -5.52 -0.28
CA TRP A 87 -7.32 -4.59 0.13
C TRP A 87 -8.22 -4.19 -1.05
N SER A 88 -9.45 -3.80 -0.76
CA SER A 88 -10.43 -3.45 -1.79
C SER A 88 -10.01 -2.31 -2.73
N THR A 89 -9.14 -1.40 -2.26
CA THR A 89 -8.65 -0.26 -3.07
C THR A 89 -7.67 -0.66 -4.18
N ASN A 90 -7.27 -1.92 -4.25
CA ASN A 90 -6.50 -2.47 -5.37
C ASN A 90 -7.40 -3.00 -6.48
N VAL A 91 -8.63 -3.41 -6.15
CA VAL A 91 -9.55 -4.06 -7.08
C VAL A 91 -10.65 -3.12 -7.54
N MET A 92 -11.24 -2.34 -6.62
CA MET A 92 -12.34 -1.41 -6.97
C MET A 92 -11.95 -0.44 -8.10
N PRO A 93 -10.77 0.20 -8.10
CA PRO A 93 -10.37 1.08 -9.19
C PRO A 93 -10.19 0.36 -10.54
N ILE A 94 -9.76 -0.91 -10.56
CA ILE A 94 -9.69 -1.71 -11.78
C ILE A 94 -11.08 -1.77 -12.43
N ILE A 95 -12.09 -2.15 -11.65
CA ILE A 95 -13.48 -2.23 -12.11
C ILE A 95 -14.03 -0.85 -12.50
N GLN A 96 -13.80 0.18 -11.65
CA GLN A 96 -14.30 1.54 -11.86
C GLN A 96 -13.73 2.20 -13.12
N MET A 97 -12.49 1.87 -13.48
CA MET A 97 -11.84 2.39 -14.69
C MET A 97 -12.19 1.60 -15.95
N GLY A 98 -13.00 0.55 -15.85
CA GLY A 98 -13.42 -0.27 -16.99
C GLY A 98 -12.41 -1.31 -17.42
N PHE A 99 -11.46 -1.66 -16.55
CA PHE A 99 -10.53 -2.77 -16.74
C PHE A 99 -11.14 -4.10 -16.28
N GLU A 100 -10.59 -5.21 -16.76
CA GLU A 100 -10.96 -6.56 -16.33
C GLU A 100 -10.05 -7.01 -15.18
N PRO A 101 -10.56 -7.25 -13.96
CA PRO A 101 -9.76 -7.70 -12.84
C PRO A 101 -9.47 -9.19 -12.93
N VAL A 102 -8.20 -9.58 -12.83
CA VAL A 102 -7.74 -10.97 -12.86
C VAL A 102 -6.98 -11.30 -11.57
N PRO A 103 -7.56 -12.05 -10.63
CA PRO A 103 -6.87 -12.42 -9.40
C PRO A 103 -5.75 -13.42 -9.65
N ILE A 104 -4.62 -13.22 -8.98
CA ILE A 104 -3.47 -14.11 -8.97
C ILE A 104 -3.33 -14.68 -7.56
N ASP A 105 -3.24 -16.01 -7.46
CA ASP A 105 -3.05 -16.69 -6.18
C ASP A 105 -1.70 -16.30 -5.55
N ILE A 106 -1.60 -16.49 -4.25
CA ILE A 106 -0.40 -16.19 -3.47
C ILE A 106 0.36 -17.46 -3.07
N ASP A 107 1.56 -17.32 -2.54
CA ASP A 107 2.19 -18.33 -1.70
C ASP A 107 1.75 -18.12 -0.25
N TYR A 108 1.13 -19.14 0.36
CA TYR A 108 0.64 -19.02 1.74
C TYR A 108 1.77 -18.89 2.77
N ASN A 109 3.02 -19.24 2.43
CA ASN A 109 4.17 -19.05 3.32
C ASN A 109 4.74 -17.63 3.27
N THR A 110 4.62 -16.93 2.15
CA THR A 110 5.09 -15.54 2.00
C THR A 110 3.94 -14.52 2.12
N LEU A 111 2.69 -14.99 2.01
CA LEU A 111 1.45 -14.20 1.92
C LEU A 111 1.39 -13.31 0.66
N ASN A 112 2.34 -13.43 -0.24
CA ASN A 112 2.47 -12.57 -1.40
C ASN A 112 2.47 -13.40 -2.70
N VAL A 113 2.18 -12.73 -3.81
CA VAL A 113 2.35 -13.31 -5.14
C VAL A 113 3.84 -13.53 -5.36
N MET A 114 4.21 -14.75 -5.73
CA MET A 114 5.54 -15.11 -6.19
C MET A 114 5.54 -15.25 -7.70
N SER A 115 6.71 -15.20 -8.31
CA SER A 115 6.87 -15.34 -9.76
C SER A 115 6.20 -16.59 -10.34
N TYR A 116 6.25 -17.71 -9.63
CA TYR A 116 5.59 -18.94 -10.07
C TYR A 116 4.04 -18.83 -10.04
N ASN A 117 3.45 -18.08 -9.10
CA ASN A 117 2.00 -17.83 -9.09
C ASN A 117 1.58 -17.00 -10.31
N LEU A 118 2.36 -15.96 -10.65
CA LEU A 118 2.16 -15.19 -11.87
C LEU A 118 2.30 -16.08 -13.12
N HIS A 119 3.33 -16.92 -13.14
CA HIS A 119 3.56 -17.83 -14.26
C HIS A 119 2.40 -18.83 -14.47
N GLU A 120 1.84 -19.38 -13.38
CA GLU A 120 0.65 -20.26 -13.48
C GLU A 120 -0.54 -19.51 -14.08
N ARG A 121 -0.82 -18.28 -13.65
CA ARG A 121 -1.91 -17.47 -14.22
C ARG A 121 -1.69 -17.15 -15.69
N LEU A 122 -0.46 -16.88 -16.11
CA LEU A 122 -0.10 -16.57 -17.48
C LEU A 122 -0.18 -17.78 -18.44
N LYS A 123 -0.32 -19.01 -17.94
CA LYS A 123 -0.66 -20.19 -18.78
C LYS A 123 -2.12 -20.18 -19.21
N GLU A 124 -3.00 -19.51 -18.46
CA GLU A 124 -4.44 -19.49 -18.72
C GLU A 124 -4.85 -18.31 -19.61
N LEU A 125 -4.20 -17.14 -19.42
CA LEU A 125 -4.53 -15.90 -20.13
C LEU A 125 -3.37 -14.90 -20.10
N ASP A 126 -3.37 -13.98 -21.07
CA ASP A 126 -2.45 -12.85 -21.08
C ASP A 126 -2.97 -11.71 -20.21
N LEU A 127 -2.04 -10.91 -19.66
CA LEU A 127 -2.31 -9.70 -18.87
C LEU A 127 -1.73 -8.48 -19.57
N ASP A 128 -2.45 -7.35 -19.50
CA ASP A 128 -1.97 -6.05 -19.99
C ASP A 128 -1.25 -5.28 -18.87
N GLY A 129 -1.67 -5.48 -17.62
CA GLY A 129 -1.05 -4.90 -16.44
C GLY A 129 -1.06 -5.83 -15.24
N LEU A 130 -0.19 -5.55 -14.28
CA LEU A 130 -0.12 -6.22 -12.98
C LEU A 130 -0.08 -5.19 -11.87
N PHE A 131 -1.14 -5.15 -11.05
CA PHE A 131 -1.22 -4.34 -9.84
C PHE A 131 -0.90 -5.20 -8.62
N LEU A 132 0.37 -5.25 -8.26
CA LEU A 132 0.89 -6.12 -7.23
C LEU A 132 0.82 -5.45 -5.86
N THR A 133 0.17 -6.11 -4.90
CA THR A 133 0.15 -5.66 -3.49
C THR A 133 1.22 -6.41 -2.71
N ASN A 134 2.08 -5.67 -2.02
CA ASN A 134 3.06 -6.19 -1.06
C ASN A 134 2.43 -6.21 0.34
N VAL A 135 1.98 -7.40 0.79
CA VAL A 135 1.09 -7.55 1.95
C VAL A 135 1.88 -7.65 3.25
N LEU A 136 1.42 -6.91 4.28
CA LEU A 136 1.82 -7.05 5.70
C LEU A 136 3.30 -6.79 6.01
N GLY A 137 4.04 -6.14 5.08
CA GLY A 137 5.46 -5.84 5.26
C GLY A 137 6.40 -6.92 4.75
N PHE A 138 5.86 -7.87 3.99
CA PHE A 138 6.59 -8.92 3.30
C PHE A 138 6.47 -8.73 1.78
N LEU A 139 7.39 -9.34 1.03
CA LEU A 139 7.47 -9.21 -0.42
C LEU A 139 7.46 -10.59 -1.09
N GLY A 140 6.98 -10.63 -2.34
CA GLY A 140 7.33 -11.68 -3.27
C GLY A 140 8.72 -11.48 -3.86
N ASP A 141 9.10 -12.29 -4.83
CA ASP A 141 10.33 -12.18 -5.60
C ASP A 141 10.16 -11.15 -6.76
N LEU A 142 10.03 -9.87 -6.37
CA LEU A 142 9.66 -8.75 -7.25
C LEU A 142 10.59 -8.58 -8.45
N ASP A 143 11.88 -8.87 -8.28
CA ASP A 143 12.88 -8.81 -9.34
C ASP A 143 12.62 -9.87 -10.44
N ILE A 144 12.21 -11.07 -10.05
CA ILE A 144 11.82 -12.12 -11.00
C ILE A 144 10.46 -11.81 -11.64
N ILE A 145 9.51 -11.29 -10.84
CA ILE A 145 8.21 -10.83 -11.36
C ILE A 145 8.40 -9.73 -12.40
N LEU A 146 9.28 -8.75 -12.14
CA LEU A 146 9.58 -7.68 -13.09
C LEU A 146 10.15 -8.24 -14.40
N GLN A 147 11.08 -9.20 -14.35
CA GLN A 147 11.60 -9.86 -15.56
C GLN A 147 10.50 -10.51 -16.39
N ILE A 148 9.57 -11.22 -15.75
CA ILE A 148 8.41 -11.83 -16.43
C ILE A 148 7.53 -10.74 -17.07
N CYS A 149 7.29 -9.64 -16.35
CA CYS A 149 6.50 -8.51 -16.85
C CYS A 149 7.15 -7.87 -18.08
N ASP A 150 8.46 -7.66 -18.05
CA ASP A 150 9.22 -7.10 -19.18
C ASP A 150 9.19 -8.03 -20.40
N GLU A 151 9.42 -9.33 -20.21
CA GLU A 151 9.37 -10.34 -21.28
C GLU A 151 7.99 -10.45 -21.93
N LYS A 152 6.92 -10.24 -21.16
CA LYS A 152 5.53 -10.36 -21.60
C LYS A 152 4.87 -9.02 -21.96
N ASN A 153 5.59 -7.89 -21.83
CA ASN A 153 5.07 -6.54 -22.00
C ASN A 153 3.87 -6.26 -21.09
N ILE A 154 3.91 -6.72 -19.83
CA ILE A 154 2.93 -6.48 -18.79
C ILE A 154 3.36 -5.23 -18.02
N LEU A 155 2.49 -4.22 -17.90
CA LEU A 155 2.77 -3.01 -17.13
C LEU A 155 2.68 -3.30 -15.64
N LEU A 156 3.84 -3.34 -14.94
CA LEU A 156 3.90 -3.57 -13.50
C LEU A 156 3.68 -2.26 -12.72
N ILE A 157 2.78 -2.28 -11.74
CA ILE A 157 2.57 -1.25 -10.72
C ILE A 157 2.46 -1.90 -9.34
N GLU A 158 2.87 -1.19 -8.29
CA GLU A 158 2.94 -1.72 -6.93
C GLU A 158 2.05 -0.97 -5.95
N ASP A 159 1.46 -1.71 -5.00
CA ASP A 159 0.90 -1.15 -3.77
C ASP A 159 1.78 -1.57 -2.58
N ASN A 160 2.40 -0.58 -1.95
CA ASN A 160 3.28 -0.72 -0.79
C ASN A 160 2.68 -0.08 0.46
N CYS A 161 1.37 0.11 0.52
CA CYS A 161 0.70 0.71 1.67
C CYS A 161 1.07 -0.03 2.97
N GLU A 162 1.25 -1.34 2.91
CA GLU A 162 1.61 -2.17 4.07
C GLU A 162 3.10 -2.54 4.15
N SER A 163 3.92 -2.12 3.17
CA SER A 163 5.31 -2.59 3.05
C SER A 163 6.35 -1.46 2.94
N LEU A 164 6.01 -0.27 3.47
CA LEU A 164 6.94 0.85 3.50
C LEU A 164 8.26 0.46 4.19
N GLY A 165 9.36 0.53 3.43
CA GLY A 165 10.72 0.23 3.91
C GLY A 165 11.09 -1.26 3.89
N ALA A 166 10.28 -2.13 3.29
CA ALA A 166 10.67 -3.50 2.97
C ALA A 166 11.62 -3.51 1.77
N GLU A 167 12.59 -4.45 1.76
CA GLU A 167 13.64 -4.48 0.72
C GLU A 167 13.98 -5.93 0.32
N LEU A 168 14.21 -6.13 -0.98
CA LEU A 168 14.93 -7.27 -1.53
C LEU A 168 16.42 -6.93 -1.66
N PRO A 169 17.31 -7.90 -1.86
CA PRO A 169 18.72 -7.61 -2.19
C PRO A 169 18.88 -6.72 -3.44
N SER A 170 17.93 -6.77 -4.37
CA SER A 170 17.88 -6.00 -5.60
C SER A 170 17.33 -4.57 -5.45
N GLY A 171 16.64 -4.24 -4.33
CA GLY A 171 16.12 -2.89 -4.10
C GLY A 171 14.95 -2.80 -3.14
N LYS A 172 14.51 -1.57 -2.88
CA LYS A 172 13.32 -1.29 -2.06
C LYS A 172 12.04 -1.66 -2.79
N SER A 173 11.05 -2.17 -2.04
CA SER A 173 9.67 -2.25 -2.52
C SER A 173 9.20 -0.88 -3.00
N GLY A 174 8.48 -0.84 -4.10
CA GLY A 174 8.02 0.38 -4.75
C GLY A 174 8.98 0.95 -5.81
N ASN A 175 10.08 0.27 -6.09
CA ASN A 175 11.04 0.66 -7.13
C ASN A 175 11.15 -0.36 -8.27
N PHE A 176 10.23 -1.34 -8.32
CA PHE A 176 10.20 -2.35 -9.38
C PHE A 176 9.20 -2.00 -10.48
N GLY A 177 8.03 -1.46 -10.11
CA GLY A 177 7.00 -1.06 -11.08
C GLY A 177 7.13 0.38 -11.59
N LEU A 178 6.34 0.71 -12.61
CA LEU A 178 6.27 2.06 -13.20
C LEU A 178 5.83 3.13 -12.17
N GLY A 179 4.97 2.74 -11.22
CA GLY A 179 4.53 3.58 -10.12
C GLY A 179 4.15 2.73 -8.90
N SER A 180 4.31 3.31 -7.72
CA SER A 180 4.04 2.62 -6.47
C SER A 180 3.31 3.51 -5.47
N SER A 181 2.28 2.96 -4.83
CA SER A 181 1.50 3.65 -3.82
C SER A 181 1.93 3.30 -2.40
N PHE A 182 1.74 4.27 -1.50
CA PHE A 182 1.97 4.17 -0.06
C PHE A 182 0.80 4.83 0.68
N SER A 183 0.49 4.34 1.88
CA SER A 183 -0.54 4.91 2.73
C SER A 183 0.03 5.44 4.05
N PHE A 184 -0.54 6.55 4.50
CA PHE A 184 -0.22 7.18 5.78
C PHE A 184 -1.47 7.24 6.69
N TYR A 185 -2.40 6.31 6.48
CA TYR A 185 -3.50 6.10 7.40
C TYR A 185 -2.97 5.70 8.78
N VAL A 186 -3.70 6.05 9.80
CA VAL A 186 -3.30 5.92 11.21
C VAL A 186 -2.75 4.55 11.63
N ALA A 187 -3.14 3.47 10.97
CA ALA A 187 -2.67 2.12 11.30
C ALA A 187 -1.40 1.69 10.54
N HIS A 188 -0.84 2.55 9.68
CA HIS A 188 0.32 2.23 8.86
C HIS A 188 1.66 2.51 9.59
N HIS A 189 2.79 2.34 8.89
CA HIS A 189 4.12 2.52 9.49
C HIS A 189 4.34 3.94 10.00
N MET A 190 3.85 4.94 9.28
CA MET A 190 3.79 6.33 9.72
C MET A 190 2.40 6.90 9.41
N SER A 191 1.97 7.89 10.18
CA SER A 191 0.63 8.44 10.05
C SER A 191 0.65 9.93 9.73
N THR A 192 -0.22 10.34 8.81
CA THR A 192 -0.63 11.74 8.62
C THR A 192 -2.12 11.92 8.95
N ILE A 193 -2.68 11.04 9.79
CA ILE A 193 -4.10 10.81 10.07
C ILE A 193 -4.73 10.11 8.86
N GLU A 194 -4.90 10.84 7.77
CA GLU A 194 -5.23 10.38 6.43
C GLU A 194 -4.17 10.91 5.47
N GLY A 195 -3.76 10.10 4.50
CA GLY A 195 -2.80 10.47 3.48
C GLY A 195 -2.34 9.27 2.65
N GLY A 196 -1.80 9.57 1.49
CA GLY A 196 -1.18 8.58 0.60
C GLY A 196 -0.14 9.23 -0.29
N MET A 197 0.79 8.44 -0.80
CA MET A 197 1.83 8.90 -1.71
C MET A 197 1.90 7.97 -2.92
N LEU A 198 2.21 8.52 -4.06
CA LEU A 198 2.61 7.73 -5.22
C LEU A 198 4.01 8.15 -5.66
N CYS A 199 4.89 7.16 -5.77
CA CYS A 199 6.27 7.33 -6.24
C CYS A 199 6.44 6.79 -7.64
N SER A 200 7.30 7.43 -8.44
CA SER A 200 7.66 6.98 -9.78
C SER A 200 9.01 7.56 -10.22
N MET A 201 9.68 6.88 -11.14
CA MET A 201 10.84 7.41 -11.87
C MET A 201 10.41 8.14 -13.16
N ASP A 202 9.13 7.98 -13.58
CA ASP A 202 8.57 8.49 -14.83
C ASP A 202 7.97 9.90 -14.62
N GLU A 203 8.52 10.88 -15.32
CA GLU A 203 8.08 12.28 -15.25
C GLU A 203 6.69 12.47 -15.87
N GLU A 204 6.39 11.78 -16.99
CA GLU A 204 5.11 11.90 -17.69
C GLU A 204 3.97 11.38 -16.81
N LEU A 205 4.17 10.22 -16.16
CA LEU A 205 3.22 9.70 -15.17
C LEU A 205 3.03 10.69 -14.02
N THR A 206 4.12 11.28 -13.52
CA THR A 206 4.06 12.22 -12.40
C THR A 206 3.33 13.51 -12.75
N GLU A 207 3.54 14.06 -13.96
CA GLU A 207 2.73 15.19 -14.47
C GLU A 207 1.23 14.84 -14.49
N MET A 208 0.89 13.68 -15.06
CA MET A 208 -0.51 13.24 -15.16
C MET A 208 -1.14 12.98 -13.77
N LEU A 209 -0.40 12.40 -12.82
CA LEU A 209 -0.86 12.21 -11.44
C LEU A 209 -1.22 13.54 -10.76
N ARG A 210 -0.43 14.59 -10.98
CA ARG A 210 -0.70 15.94 -10.44
C ARG A 210 -1.92 16.57 -11.07
N ILE A 211 -2.15 16.33 -12.36
CA ILE A 211 -3.36 16.75 -13.10
C ILE A 211 -4.57 15.98 -12.56
N VAL A 212 -4.52 14.65 -12.51
CA VAL A 212 -5.60 13.78 -12.02
C VAL A 212 -5.99 14.11 -10.58
N ARG A 213 -5.00 14.34 -9.70
CA ARG A 213 -5.22 14.71 -8.29
C ARG A 213 -6.08 15.97 -8.11
N ALA A 214 -6.07 16.87 -9.08
CA ALA A 214 -6.66 18.19 -8.98
C ALA A 214 -7.74 18.44 -10.05
N ASN A 215 -8.65 17.52 -10.28
CA ASN A 215 -9.76 17.62 -11.24
C ASN A 215 -9.32 17.77 -12.70
N GLY A 216 -8.17 17.32 -13.11
CA GLY A 216 -7.68 17.52 -14.46
C GLY A 216 -6.97 18.86 -14.70
N TRP A 217 -6.64 19.61 -13.66
CA TRP A 217 -6.13 20.98 -13.70
C TRP A 217 -4.60 21.06 -13.56
N ASP A 218 -3.95 21.99 -14.29
CA ASP A 218 -2.48 22.16 -14.31
C ASP A 218 -1.90 22.93 -13.10
N ARG A 219 -2.71 23.46 -12.19
CA ARG A 219 -2.27 24.39 -11.13
C ARG A 219 -1.18 23.83 -10.18
N ASN A 220 -1.02 22.52 -10.09
CA ASN A 220 0.00 21.88 -9.25
C ASN A 220 1.23 21.44 -10.04
N LEU A 221 1.32 21.75 -11.32
CA LEU A 221 2.50 21.56 -12.15
C LEU A 221 3.50 22.71 -11.98
N SER A 222 4.77 22.47 -12.35
CA SER A 222 5.76 23.53 -12.46
C SER A 222 5.36 24.55 -13.54
N LEU A 223 5.93 25.76 -13.52
CA LEU A 223 5.62 26.78 -14.51
C LEU A 223 5.96 26.32 -15.93
N ASP A 224 7.05 25.58 -16.11
CA ASP A 224 7.42 25.05 -17.44
C ASP A 224 6.45 23.98 -17.92
N GLN A 225 6.03 23.08 -17.03
CA GLN A 225 5.00 22.08 -17.34
C GLN A 225 3.65 22.74 -17.66
N GLN A 226 3.22 23.75 -16.89
CA GLN A 226 2.03 24.54 -17.19
C GLN A 226 2.11 25.17 -18.58
N LYS A 227 3.25 25.80 -18.91
CA LYS A 227 3.46 26.40 -20.23
C LYS A 227 3.37 25.37 -21.36
N LYS A 228 3.97 24.17 -21.16
CA LYS A 228 3.89 23.05 -22.12
C LYS A 228 2.43 22.65 -22.38
N TRP A 229 1.63 22.44 -21.35
CA TRP A 229 0.21 22.05 -21.46
C TRP A 229 -0.64 23.16 -22.10
N ARG A 230 -0.50 24.43 -21.66
CA ARG A 230 -1.23 25.57 -22.21
C ARG A 230 -0.92 25.78 -23.68
N THR A 231 0.34 25.66 -24.08
CA THR A 231 0.75 25.74 -25.48
C THR A 231 0.14 24.62 -26.32
N LYS A 232 0.20 23.37 -25.82
CA LYS A 232 -0.37 22.19 -26.49
C LYS A 232 -1.88 22.38 -26.79
N TYR A 233 -2.62 22.96 -25.85
CA TYR A 233 -4.08 23.17 -25.98
C TYR A 233 -4.47 24.59 -26.42
N LYS A 234 -3.48 25.42 -26.76
CA LYS A 234 -3.69 26.81 -27.26
C LYS A 234 -4.51 27.67 -26.29
N ASN A 235 -4.32 27.48 -24.99
CA ASN A 235 -4.97 28.24 -23.93
C ASN A 235 -4.17 29.52 -23.63
N ASP A 236 -4.85 30.66 -23.56
CA ASP A 236 -4.25 31.90 -23.04
C ASP A 236 -4.19 31.91 -21.51
N ASP A 237 -3.45 32.85 -20.93
CA ASP A 237 -3.21 32.95 -19.50
C ASP A 237 -4.49 33.23 -18.69
N PHE A 238 -5.52 33.82 -19.27
CA PHE A 238 -6.78 34.12 -18.58
C PHE A 238 -7.62 32.84 -18.44
N PHE A 239 -7.88 32.15 -19.55
CA PHE A 239 -8.71 30.95 -19.58
C PHE A 239 -8.01 29.74 -18.96
N SER A 240 -6.66 29.69 -18.98
CA SER A 240 -5.87 28.62 -18.35
C SER A 240 -6.14 28.47 -16.85
N LYS A 241 -6.63 29.54 -16.19
CA LYS A 241 -7.00 29.50 -14.77
C LYS A 241 -8.12 28.50 -14.43
N TYR A 242 -8.94 28.14 -15.42
CA TYR A 242 -10.03 27.16 -15.30
C TYR A 242 -10.07 26.22 -16.51
N SER A 243 -8.90 25.80 -16.99
CA SER A 243 -8.80 24.76 -18.01
C SER A 243 -8.51 23.40 -17.37
N PHE A 244 -9.29 22.41 -17.77
CA PHE A 244 -9.17 21.02 -17.29
C PHE A 244 -8.71 20.18 -18.48
N TYR A 245 -7.53 19.58 -18.37
CA TYR A 245 -6.82 19.01 -19.50
C TYR A 245 -7.10 17.53 -19.70
N ASP A 246 -7.57 16.85 -18.65
CA ASP A 246 -7.91 15.44 -18.70
C ASP A 246 -8.86 15.06 -17.56
N LEU A 247 -9.34 13.79 -17.53
CA LEU A 247 -10.18 13.28 -16.45
C LEU A 247 -9.38 13.20 -15.15
N GLY A 248 -10.03 13.54 -14.04
CA GLY A 248 -9.38 13.52 -12.74
C GLY A 248 -10.36 13.65 -11.59
N PHE A 249 -9.80 13.73 -10.38
CA PHE A 249 -10.54 13.73 -9.12
C PHE A 249 -10.09 14.90 -8.24
N ASN A 250 -10.90 15.26 -7.25
CA ASN A 250 -10.44 16.13 -6.17
C ASN A 250 -9.97 15.26 -4.99
N VAL A 251 -8.73 14.80 -5.05
CA VAL A 251 -8.10 13.94 -4.04
C VAL A 251 -6.83 14.59 -3.48
N ARG A 252 -6.85 15.92 -3.41
CA ARG A 252 -5.73 16.71 -2.89
C ARG A 252 -5.57 16.52 -1.38
N PRO A 253 -4.33 16.43 -0.88
CA PRO A 253 -4.04 16.46 0.55
C PRO A 253 -4.23 17.88 1.09
N THR A 254 -4.09 18.04 2.41
CA THR A 254 -3.98 19.33 3.08
C THR A 254 -2.52 19.64 3.42
N ASN A 255 -2.21 20.90 3.71
CA ASN A 255 -0.88 21.29 4.19
C ASN A 255 -0.56 20.67 5.56
N ILE A 256 -1.59 20.33 6.35
CA ILE A 256 -1.47 19.57 7.60
C ILE A 256 -0.94 18.16 7.32
N THR A 257 -1.46 17.49 6.28
CA THR A 257 -0.96 16.16 5.81
C THR A 257 0.54 16.23 5.50
N GLY A 258 0.96 17.26 4.75
CA GLY A 258 2.37 17.48 4.43
C GLY A 258 3.24 17.74 5.66
N PHE A 259 2.77 18.58 6.59
CA PHE A 259 3.45 18.85 7.85
C PHE A 259 3.65 17.59 8.69
N LEU A 260 2.58 16.83 8.91
CA LEU A 260 2.63 15.57 9.67
C LEU A 260 3.55 14.55 9.02
N GLY A 261 3.51 14.45 7.67
CA GLY A 261 4.39 13.57 6.93
C GLY A 261 5.88 13.91 7.14
N LEU A 262 6.23 15.19 7.14
CA LEU A 262 7.59 15.65 7.42
C LEU A 262 8.03 15.30 8.85
N GLU A 263 7.16 15.49 9.84
CA GLU A 263 7.47 15.14 11.23
C GLU A 263 7.65 13.63 11.42
N GLN A 264 6.76 12.80 10.85
CA GLN A 264 6.79 11.36 11.04
C GLN A 264 7.89 10.67 10.22
N LEU A 265 8.25 11.21 9.05
CA LEU A 265 9.33 10.65 8.22
C LEU A 265 10.69 10.66 8.95
N ASN A 266 10.91 11.60 9.87
CA ASN A 266 12.12 11.66 10.69
C ASN A 266 12.30 10.41 11.58
N TYR A 267 11.23 9.71 11.92
CA TYR A 267 11.23 8.55 12.80
C TYR A 267 11.05 7.22 12.06
N ILE A 268 10.91 7.21 10.74
CA ILE A 268 10.51 6.02 9.99
C ILE A 268 11.45 4.83 10.20
N HIS A 269 12.76 5.06 10.27
CA HIS A 269 13.73 4.00 10.53
C HIS A 269 13.59 3.39 11.92
N GLU A 270 13.35 4.22 12.94
CA GLU A 270 13.13 3.79 14.32
C GLU A 270 11.83 2.97 14.43
N ILE A 271 10.75 3.47 13.82
CA ILE A 271 9.44 2.78 13.77
C ILE A 271 9.60 1.38 13.15
N ILE A 272 10.24 1.27 11.98
CA ILE A 272 10.44 -0.01 11.29
C ILE A 272 11.30 -0.95 12.13
N ASN A 273 12.36 -0.46 12.76
CA ASN A 273 13.24 -1.28 13.60
C ASN A 273 12.49 -1.86 14.81
N LEU A 274 11.75 -1.03 15.54
CA LEU A 274 10.94 -1.47 16.69
C LEU A 274 9.89 -2.51 16.30
N LYS A 275 9.18 -2.28 15.18
CA LYS A 275 8.20 -3.24 14.64
C LYS A 275 8.87 -4.55 14.22
N THR A 276 10.07 -4.48 13.65
CA THR A 276 10.85 -5.67 13.25
C THR A 276 11.32 -6.47 14.45
N GLU A 277 11.78 -5.81 15.52
CA GLU A 277 12.18 -6.46 16.77
C GLU A 277 10.99 -7.17 17.42
N ASN A 278 9.85 -6.51 17.53
CA ASN A 278 8.61 -7.10 18.03
C ASN A 278 8.22 -8.36 17.24
N PHE A 279 8.24 -8.24 15.90
CA PHE A 279 7.93 -9.37 15.03
C PHE A 279 8.89 -10.54 15.25
N LYS A 280 10.20 -10.30 15.27
CA LYS A 280 11.21 -11.37 15.46
C LYS A 280 11.02 -12.12 16.77
N LEU A 281 10.70 -11.39 17.85
CA LEU A 281 10.43 -11.99 19.15
C LEU A 281 9.21 -12.92 19.09
N LEU A 282 8.09 -12.44 18.53
CA LEU A 282 6.86 -13.21 18.45
C LEU A 282 6.94 -14.34 17.42
N ASN A 283 7.68 -14.14 16.33
CA ASN A 283 7.88 -15.16 15.30
C ASN A 283 8.63 -16.39 15.80
N ASN A 284 9.47 -16.26 16.85
CA ASN A 284 10.07 -17.42 17.51
C ASN A 284 9.02 -18.34 18.13
N GLU A 285 7.96 -17.77 18.73
CA GLU A 285 6.85 -18.58 19.27
C GLU A 285 6.04 -19.22 18.15
N ILE A 286 5.82 -18.51 17.03
CA ILE A 286 5.12 -19.02 15.85
C ILE A 286 5.88 -20.22 15.27
N LYS A 287 7.19 -20.10 15.06
CA LYS A 287 8.06 -21.17 14.54
C LYS A 287 8.03 -22.43 15.39
N ASN A 288 7.96 -22.27 16.71
CA ASN A 288 7.96 -23.40 17.67
C ASN A 288 6.55 -24.00 17.87
N ASN A 289 5.51 -23.41 17.30
CA ASN A 289 4.14 -23.87 17.48
C ASN A 289 3.69 -24.77 16.30
N PRO A 290 3.50 -26.09 16.52
CA PRO A 290 3.14 -27.02 15.45
C PRO A 290 1.73 -26.78 14.87
N ASP A 291 0.88 -25.99 15.53
CA ASP A 291 -0.46 -25.64 15.08
C ASP A 291 -0.46 -24.54 13.99
N LEU A 292 0.68 -23.84 13.80
CA LEU A 292 0.81 -22.67 12.94
C LEU A 292 1.74 -22.95 11.75
N HIS A 293 1.53 -22.21 10.66
CA HIS A 293 2.45 -22.14 9.53
C HIS A 293 3.52 -21.09 9.80
N GLU A 294 4.77 -21.41 9.44
CA GLU A 294 5.88 -20.48 9.49
C GLU A 294 5.90 -19.61 8.23
N LEU A 295 6.11 -18.31 8.39
CA LEU A 295 6.33 -17.40 7.26
C LEU A 295 7.76 -17.50 6.74
N LYS A 296 7.91 -17.47 5.40
CA LYS A 296 9.18 -17.49 4.70
C LYS A 296 9.49 -16.10 4.13
N TYR A 297 10.60 -15.55 4.53
CA TYR A 297 11.09 -14.23 4.08
C TYR A 297 12.61 -14.18 3.92
N ASP A 298 13.27 -15.34 3.78
CA ASP A 298 14.74 -15.45 3.70
C ASP A 298 15.31 -14.83 2.42
N HIS A 299 14.48 -14.66 1.39
CA HIS A 299 14.81 -13.96 0.14
C HIS A 299 14.85 -12.43 0.29
N MET A 300 14.33 -11.88 1.39
CA MET A 300 14.32 -10.44 1.65
C MET A 300 15.58 -10.00 2.39
N SER A 301 16.16 -8.86 2.00
CA SER A 301 17.24 -8.22 2.76
C SER A 301 16.73 -7.48 3.99
N LYS A 302 15.46 -7.00 3.94
CA LYS A 302 14.83 -6.28 5.04
C LYS A 302 13.32 -6.47 5.04
N ILE A 303 12.78 -6.97 6.15
CA ILE A 303 11.34 -6.99 6.38
C ILE A 303 10.88 -5.70 7.02
N SER A 304 9.62 -5.32 6.80
CA SER A 304 8.99 -4.16 7.43
C SER A 304 7.59 -4.54 7.93
N PRO A 305 7.48 -5.34 9.01
CA PRO A 305 6.23 -5.96 9.41
C PRO A 305 5.16 -4.94 9.78
N PHE A 306 4.11 -4.85 8.98
CA PHE A 306 2.95 -3.98 9.22
C PHE A 306 2.17 -4.43 10.46
N SER A 307 1.90 -5.73 10.56
CA SER A 307 1.23 -6.40 11.67
C SER A 307 1.86 -7.78 11.91
N ILE A 308 1.33 -8.56 12.83
CA ILE A 308 1.77 -9.95 13.07
C ILE A 308 0.73 -10.89 12.48
N PRO A 309 0.98 -11.47 11.30
CA PRO A 309 0.08 -12.45 10.70
C PRO A 309 0.25 -13.84 11.32
N ILE A 310 -0.87 -14.53 11.47
CA ILE A 310 -0.96 -15.92 11.93
C ILE A 310 -1.73 -16.71 10.90
N VAL A 311 -1.16 -17.80 10.41
CA VAL A 311 -1.85 -18.77 9.56
C VAL A 311 -1.86 -20.12 10.29
N CYS A 312 -3.04 -20.57 10.67
CA CYS A 312 -3.23 -21.83 11.37
C CYS A 312 -3.29 -23.00 10.36
N LYS A 313 -2.96 -24.22 10.83
CA LYS A 313 -3.01 -25.42 9.97
C LYS A 313 -4.42 -25.98 9.74
N SER A 314 -5.43 -25.39 10.37
CA SER A 314 -6.84 -25.70 10.10
C SER A 314 -7.75 -24.60 10.62
N VAL A 315 -9.00 -24.57 10.11
CA VAL A 315 -10.06 -23.66 10.58
C VAL A 315 -10.37 -23.87 12.07
N GLN A 316 -10.32 -25.13 12.56
CA GLN A 316 -10.54 -25.44 13.97
C GLN A 316 -9.47 -24.83 14.87
N LEU A 317 -8.20 -24.89 14.43
CA LEU A 317 -7.10 -24.23 15.13
C LEU A 317 -7.24 -22.71 15.08
N ARG A 318 -7.62 -22.13 13.93
CA ARG A 318 -7.89 -20.70 13.84
C ARG A 318 -8.97 -20.27 14.84
N ASN A 319 -10.06 -21.00 14.95
CA ASN A 319 -11.13 -20.71 15.93
C ASN A 319 -10.59 -20.78 17.37
N LYS A 320 -9.81 -21.81 17.72
CA LYS A 320 -9.15 -21.95 19.02
C LYS A 320 -8.27 -20.73 19.35
N TYR A 321 -7.43 -20.27 18.40
CA TYR A 321 -6.55 -19.12 18.64
C TYR A 321 -7.34 -17.80 18.70
N VAL A 322 -8.37 -17.62 17.90
CA VAL A 322 -9.29 -16.47 18.01
C VAL A 322 -9.88 -16.37 19.42
N GLU A 323 -10.32 -17.48 20.01
CA GLU A 323 -10.82 -17.52 21.40
C GLU A 323 -9.73 -17.18 22.41
N ILE A 324 -8.50 -17.72 22.27
CA ILE A 324 -7.36 -17.42 23.15
C ILE A 324 -7.05 -15.92 23.12
N PHE A 325 -6.91 -15.31 21.92
CA PHE A 325 -6.60 -13.89 21.77
C PHE A 325 -7.72 -13.01 22.33
N THR A 326 -8.98 -13.34 22.03
CA THR A 326 -10.15 -12.62 22.55
C THR A 326 -10.22 -12.67 24.08
N LYS A 327 -10.00 -13.85 24.70
CA LYS A 327 -9.99 -14.03 26.15
C LYS A 327 -8.87 -13.20 26.81
N ASN A 328 -7.73 -13.06 26.15
CA ASN A 328 -6.61 -12.23 26.60
C ASN A 328 -6.76 -10.75 26.23
N LYS A 329 -7.92 -10.35 25.69
CA LYS A 329 -8.24 -8.97 25.31
C LYS A 329 -7.26 -8.40 24.29
N VAL A 330 -6.84 -9.20 23.33
CA VAL A 330 -6.04 -8.79 22.17
C VAL A 330 -7.00 -8.55 20.99
N GLU A 331 -6.90 -7.39 20.38
CA GLU A 331 -7.67 -7.07 19.18
C GLU A 331 -7.04 -7.77 17.96
N ILE A 332 -7.86 -8.51 17.22
CA ILE A 332 -7.46 -9.25 16.02
C ILE A 332 -8.36 -8.90 14.84
N ARG A 333 -7.89 -9.16 13.64
CA ARG A 333 -8.66 -9.04 12.39
C ARG A 333 -8.50 -10.30 11.54
N PRO A 334 -9.50 -10.65 10.70
CA PRO A 334 -9.28 -11.59 9.60
C PRO A 334 -8.08 -11.15 8.77
N MET A 335 -7.39 -12.13 8.14
CA MET A 335 -6.28 -11.79 7.24
C MET A 335 -6.76 -10.78 6.21
N ILE A 336 -5.98 -9.76 5.94
CA ILE A 336 -6.30 -8.60 5.10
C ILE A 336 -6.62 -9.02 3.66
N ALA A 337 -7.68 -8.69 3.21
CA ALA A 337 -9.08 -8.66 3.47
C ALA A 337 -9.71 -9.96 3.00
N GLY A 338 -8.98 -11.08 3.14
CA GLY A 338 -9.33 -12.40 2.65
C GLY A 338 -9.18 -12.54 1.13
N ASN A 339 -9.77 -13.58 0.57
CA ASN A 339 -9.85 -13.74 -0.87
C ASN A 339 -10.78 -12.65 -1.44
N MET A 340 -10.21 -11.75 -2.21
CA MET A 340 -10.93 -10.60 -2.77
C MET A 340 -12.03 -11.02 -3.75
N GLN A 341 -11.85 -12.15 -4.44
CA GLN A 341 -12.87 -12.72 -5.33
C GLN A 341 -14.16 -13.10 -4.57
N ASN A 342 -14.05 -13.44 -3.26
CA ASN A 342 -15.20 -13.81 -2.43
C ASN A 342 -15.96 -12.60 -1.83
N GLN A 343 -15.48 -11.38 -2.09
CA GLN A 343 -16.12 -10.18 -1.55
C GLN A 343 -17.43 -9.85 -2.28
N PRO A 344 -18.47 -9.36 -1.56
CA PRO A 344 -19.77 -9.07 -2.15
C PRO A 344 -19.73 -8.13 -3.36
N PHE A 345 -18.87 -7.09 -3.32
CA PHE A 345 -18.74 -6.17 -4.44
C PHE A 345 -18.16 -6.86 -5.68
N TYR A 346 -17.17 -7.75 -5.50
CA TYR A 346 -16.55 -8.45 -6.62
C TYR A 346 -17.58 -9.28 -7.37
N ASN A 347 -18.34 -10.11 -6.66
CA ASN A 347 -19.39 -10.95 -7.23
C ASN A 347 -20.54 -10.16 -7.89
N LYS A 348 -20.70 -8.88 -7.52
CA LYS A 348 -21.71 -8.00 -8.13
C LYS A 348 -21.30 -7.49 -9.52
N TYR A 349 -20.00 -7.26 -9.73
CA TYR A 349 -19.50 -6.59 -10.94
C TYR A 349 -18.66 -7.49 -11.84
N VAL A 350 -18.17 -8.62 -11.34
CA VAL A 350 -17.27 -9.55 -12.06
C VAL A 350 -17.90 -10.92 -12.11
N SER A 351 -18.04 -11.48 -13.31
CA SER A 351 -18.63 -12.82 -13.53
C SER A 351 -17.60 -13.93 -13.62
N SER A 352 -16.35 -13.60 -13.94
CA SER A 352 -15.26 -14.58 -14.00
C SER A 352 -14.86 -15.07 -12.61
N SER A 353 -14.53 -16.35 -12.50
CA SER A 353 -14.07 -16.98 -11.27
C SER A 353 -12.81 -17.79 -11.55
N TYR A 354 -11.87 -17.76 -10.61
CA TYR A 354 -10.55 -18.41 -10.74
C TYR A 354 -10.28 -19.28 -9.51
N ASP A 355 -9.50 -20.35 -9.71
CA ASP A 355 -9.03 -21.18 -8.60
C ASP A 355 -7.87 -20.49 -7.86
N LEU A 356 -8.03 -20.33 -6.53
CA LEU A 356 -7.12 -19.56 -5.66
C LEU A 356 -6.88 -20.30 -4.33
N PRO A 357 -6.39 -21.56 -4.37
CA PRO A 357 -6.37 -22.44 -3.20
C PRO A 357 -5.54 -21.91 -2.03
N ASN A 358 -4.43 -21.22 -2.28
CA ASN A 358 -3.59 -20.67 -1.22
C ASN A 358 -4.23 -19.41 -0.60
N THR A 359 -4.84 -18.57 -1.44
CA THR A 359 -5.57 -17.40 -0.95
C THR A 359 -6.78 -17.82 -0.10
N ASP A 360 -7.52 -18.85 -0.51
CA ASP A 360 -8.62 -19.41 0.28
C ASP A 360 -8.12 -20.00 1.61
N LEU A 361 -7.01 -20.73 1.59
CA LEU A 361 -6.39 -21.25 2.81
C LEU A 361 -6.07 -20.12 3.80
N VAL A 362 -5.39 -19.07 3.33
CA VAL A 362 -5.01 -17.93 4.19
C VAL A 362 -6.24 -17.15 4.66
N SER A 363 -7.24 -16.99 3.80
CA SER A 363 -8.51 -16.34 4.14
C SER A 363 -9.27 -17.08 5.25
N ASP A 364 -9.34 -18.41 5.16
CA ASP A 364 -10.09 -19.24 6.09
C ASP A 364 -9.35 -19.51 7.41
N GLN A 365 -8.03 -19.64 7.35
CA GLN A 365 -7.20 -20.11 8.45
C GLN A 365 -6.34 -19.00 9.06
N GLY A 366 -6.33 -17.80 8.45
CA GLY A 366 -5.49 -16.68 8.85
C GLY A 366 -6.21 -15.61 9.66
N PHE A 367 -5.45 -14.93 10.50
CA PHE A 367 -5.81 -13.66 11.15
C PHE A 367 -4.53 -12.89 11.47
N TYR A 368 -4.67 -11.62 11.85
CA TYR A 368 -3.52 -10.84 12.32
C TYR A 368 -3.88 -10.01 13.55
N PHE A 369 -2.86 -9.57 14.26
CA PHE A 369 -2.97 -8.62 15.37
C PHE A 369 -1.94 -7.48 15.22
N GLY A 370 -2.11 -6.43 16.04
CA GLY A 370 -1.34 -5.20 15.91
C GLY A 370 0.16 -5.38 16.19
N ASN A 371 0.96 -4.66 15.42
CA ASN A 371 2.40 -4.49 15.63
C ASN A 371 2.72 -3.00 15.57
N PHE A 372 2.93 -2.38 16.72
CA PHE A 372 3.22 -0.95 16.82
C PHE A 372 4.42 -0.70 17.76
N PRO A 373 5.16 0.41 17.57
CA PRO A 373 6.39 0.69 18.31
C PRO A 373 6.23 0.69 19.83
N GLU A 374 5.05 1.08 20.33
CA GLU A 374 4.77 1.26 21.76
C GLU A 374 4.29 -0.03 22.45
N LEU A 375 4.48 -1.21 21.85
CA LEU A 375 4.25 -2.49 22.55
C LEU A 375 5.19 -2.60 23.74
N THR A 376 4.62 -2.72 24.94
CA THR A 376 5.40 -2.87 26.16
C THR A 376 5.90 -4.32 26.32
N LYS A 377 6.90 -4.53 27.19
CA LYS A 377 7.35 -5.89 27.54
C LYS A 377 6.19 -6.78 28.02
N ASN A 378 5.28 -6.23 28.81
CA ASN A 378 4.10 -6.96 29.28
C ASN A 378 3.14 -7.30 28.13
N ASP A 379 2.94 -6.40 27.16
CA ASP A 379 2.14 -6.70 25.97
C ASP A 379 2.77 -7.86 25.17
N LEU A 380 4.07 -7.80 24.93
CA LEU A 380 4.80 -8.84 24.21
C LEU A 380 4.76 -10.20 24.93
N GLU A 381 4.84 -10.23 26.27
CA GLU A 381 4.70 -11.45 27.08
C GLU A 381 3.28 -12.04 26.94
N ILE A 382 2.24 -11.21 26.99
CA ILE A 382 0.84 -11.65 26.77
C ILE A 382 0.69 -12.23 25.36
N LEU A 383 1.18 -11.55 24.34
CA LEU A 383 1.13 -11.99 22.95
C LEU A 383 1.89 -13.31 22.74
N ALA A 384 3.10 -13.41 23.27
CA ALA A 384 3.90 -14.64 23.23
C ALA A 384 3.16 -15.80 23.91
N ASN A 385 2.53 -15.57 25.08
CA ASN A 385 1.74 -16.59 25.76
C ASN A 385 0.50 -17.03 24.97
N CYS A 386 -0.13 -16.13 24.22
CA CYS A 386 -1.24 -16.49 23.31
C CYS A 386 -0.77 -17.40 22.15
N LEU A 387 0.50 -17.32 21.76
CA LEU A 387 1.08 -18.10 20.67
C LEU A 387 1.64 -19.45 21.10
N LYS A 388 1.86 -19.67 22.40
CA LYS A 388 2.30 -20.96 22.93
C LYS A 388 1.21 -22.02 22.82
N LYS A 389 1.65 -23.27 22.62
CA LYS A 389 0.74 -24.43 22.59
C LYS A 389 0.21 -24.78 23.98
#